data_89af137ff612ec68c25b64f047519daf
#
_entry.id   89af137ff612ec68c25b64f047519daf
#
_cell.length_a   1.000
_cell.length_b   1.000
_cell.length_c   1.000
_cell.angle_alpha   90.00
_cell.angle_beta   90.00
_cell.angle_gamma   90.00
#
_symmetry.space_group_name_H-M   'P 1'
#
loop_
_entity.id
_entity.type
_entity.pdbx_description
1 polymer ?
#
loop_
_entity_poly.entity_id
_entity_poly.type
_entity_poly.pdbx_seq_one_letter_code
_entity_poly.pdbx_strand_id
1 'polypeptide(L)'
;YRADADRADFVARLAALVEARALTVYAWALLPNHAHLLVRTGARPLARSMRSLLTGYAGAFNRRHQRSGHLFQNRYKSVVVEEEPYLLELVRYLHLNPLRAGGVRDLRALDRYPWSGHSALLGRVPRPWQATRAILGHFAARVARARGAYRAFVAQGIPQGRRPELQGGGLVRSLGGWTAVAALRRGREAYAADERVLGAPAFVEALRQAAAAAAERPLKRPALLPVLGAV
;
A
#
# COMPACT_ATOMS: atom_id res chain seq x y z
N TYR A 1 -5.96 3.73 16.04
CA TYR A 1 -5.25 3.03 17.12
C TYR A 1 -5.37 3.85 18.40
N ARG A 2 -5.70 3.19 19.52
CA ARG A 2 -5.82 3.86 20.84
C ARG A 2 -4.54 3.70 21.67
N ALA A 3 -3.82 2.60 21.45
CA ALA A 3 -2.60 2.26 22.18
C ALA A 3 -1.54 1.66 21.25
N ASP A 4 -0.30 1.59 21.73
CA ASP A 4 0.79 0.93 21.00
C ASP A 4 0.56 -0.57 20.82
N ALA A 5 -0.16 -1.21 21.75
CA ALA A 5 -0.58 -2.61 21.62
C ALA A 5 -1.47 -2.83 20.37
N ASP A 6 -2.29 -1.85 19.99
CA ASP A 6 -3.10 -1.92 18.76
C ASP A 6 -2.23 -1.86 17.51
N ARG A 7 -1.23 -0.97 17.52
CA ARG A 7 -0.28 -0.86 16.41
C ARG A 7 0.57 -2.11 16.29
N ALA A 8 1.03 -2.64 17.43
CA ALA A 8 1.80 -3.88 17.49
C ALA A 8 1.01 -5.08 16.93
N ASP A 9 -0.25 -5.24 17.29
CA ASP A 9 -1.13 -6.29 16.75
C ASP A 9 -1.31 -6.16 15.22
N PHE A 10 -1.53 -4.92 14.72
CA PHE A 10 -1.64 -4.71 13.27
C PHE A 10 -0.35 -5.11 12.55
N VAL A 11 0.81 -4.70 13.06
CA VAL A 11 2.13 -5.01 12.49
C VAL A 11 2.42 -6.50 12.55
N ALA A 12 2.09 -7.18 13.64
CA ALA A 12 2.26 -8.64 13.76
C ALA A 12 1.43 -9.40 12.72
N ARG A 13 0.17 -8.99 12.50
CA ARG A 13 -0.69 -9.58 11.45
C ARG A 13 -0.17 -9.31 10.05
N LEU A 14 0.39 -8.14 9.81
CA LEU A 14 1.02 -7.81 8.53
C LEU A 14 2.26 -8.69 8.30
N ALA A 15 3.09 -8.89 9.34
CA ALA A 15 4.23 -9.80 9.31
C ALA A 15 3.82 -11.23 8.96
N ALA A 16 2.78 -11.76 9.61
CA ALA A 16 2.26 -13.09 9.35
C ALA A 16 1.81 -13.30 7.90
N LEU A 17 1.26 -12.26 7.24
CA LEU A 17 0.91 -12.33 5.82
C LEU A 17 2.16 -12.41 4.91
N VAL A 18 3.25 -11.76 5.30
CA VAL A 18 4.53 -11.85 4.56
C VAL A 18 5.18 -13.21 4.75
N GLU A 19 5.22 -13.71 5.98
CA GLU A 19 5.73 -15.05 6.32
C GLU A 19 4.96 -16.15 5.57
N ALA A 20 3.64 -16.00 5.44
CA ALA A 20 2.80 -16.87 4.61
C ALA A 20 2.94 -16.64 3.09
N ARG A 21 3.87 -15.80 2.64
CA ARG A 21 4.10 -15.42 1.23
C ARG A 21 2.85 -14.89 0.52
N ALA A 22 1.89 -14.37 1.28
CA ALA A 22 0.69 -13.77 0.72
C ALA A 22 0.94 -12.36 0.17
N LEU A 23 1.90 -11.65 0.78
CA LEU A 23 2.30 -10.28 0.40
C LEU A 23 3.82 -10.13 0.48
N THR A 24 4.37 -9.24 -0.35
CA THR A 24 5.67 -8.59 -0.14
C THR A 24 5.39 -7.15 0.25
N VAL A 25 5.96 -6.66 1.35
CA VAL A 25 5.73 -5.29 1.84
C VAL A 25 6.97 -4.45 1.57
N TYR A 26 6.83 -3.42 0.75
CA TYR A 26 7.89 -2.48 0.40
C TYR A 26 7.93 -1.28 1.35
N ALA A 27 6.76 -0.68 1.60
CA ALA A 27 6.61 0.45 2.50
C ALA A 27 5.30 0.38 3.26
N TRP A 28 5.28 0.96 4.46
CA TRP A 28 4.10 1.05 5.29
C TRP A 28 4.23 2.18 6.29
N ALA A 29 3.11 2.73 6.71
CA ALA A 29 3.02 3.70 7.80
C ALA A 29 1.66 3.60 8.49
N LEU A 30 1.68 3.57 9.81
CA LEU A 30 0.48 3.65 10.64
C LEU A 30 0.30 5.10 11.11
N LEU A 31 -0.86 5.65 10.82
CA LEU A 31 -1.32 6.95 11.29
C LEU A 31 -2.36 6.73 12.40
N PRO A 32 -2.79 7.76 13.13
CA PRO A 32 -3.70 7.56 14.27
C PRO A 32 -4.97 6.79 13.94
N ASN A 33 -5.55 6.97 12.76
CA ASN A 33 -6.85 6.42 12.36
C ASN A 33 -6.83 5.59 11.08
N HIS A 34 -5.69 5.47 10.40
CA HIS A 34 -5.57 4.66 9.18
C HIS A 34 -4.15 4.14 8.97
N ALA A 35 -3.98 3.25 8.00
CA ALA A 35 -2.70 2.71 7.58
C ALA A 35 -2.51 2.89 6.07
N HIS A 36 -1.27 3.15 5.67
CA HIS A 36 -0.81 3.10 4.29
C HIS A 36 0.11 1.91 4.10
N LEU A 37 -0.11 1.16 3.03
CA LEU A 37 0.68 -0.01 2.67
C LEU A 37 1.06 0.07 1.18
N LEU A 38 2.31 -0.19 0.85
CA LEU A 38 2.78 -0.46 -0.51
C LEU A 38 3.21 -1.92 -0.56
N VAL A 39 2.43 -2.72 -1.28
CA VAL A 39 2.59 -4.17 -1.28
C VAL A 39 2.56 -4.73 -2.70
N ARG A 40 3.28 -5.83 -2.91
CA ARG A 40 3.09 -6.71 -4.05
C ARG A 40 2.38 -7.97 -3.56
N THR A 41 1.36 -8.38 -4.29
CA THR A 41 0.62 -9.62 -4.00
C THR A 41 1.47 -10.84 -4.39
N GLY A 42 1.40 -11.89 -3.58
CA GLY A 42 1.89 -13.21 -3.94
C GLY A 42 0.81 -14.01 -4.70
N ALA A 43 0.82 -15.33 -4.54
CA ALA A 43 -0.18 -16.21 -5.16
C ALA A 43 -1.62 -15.99 -4.61
N ARG A 44 -1.74 -15.35 -3.46
CA ARG A 44 -3.02 -15.09 -2.80
C ARG A 44 -3.60 -13.75 -3.26
N PRO A 45 -4.88 -13.68 -3.69
CA PRO A 45 -5.53 -12.40 -4.04
C PRO A 45 -5.48 -11.38 -2.90
N LEU A 46 -5.27 -10.10 -3.24
CA LEU A 46 -5.20 -9.00 -2.26
C LEU A 46 -6.43 -8.98 -1.34
N ALA A 47 -7.62 -9.15 -1.90
CA ALA A 47 -8.88 -9.14 -1.14
C ALA A 47 -8.90 -10.16 0.00
N ARG A 48 -8.35 -11.37 -0.23
CA ARG A 48 -8.26 -12.41 0.80
C ARG A 48 -7.27 -12.04 1.90
N SER A 49 -6.12 -11.47 1.53
CA SER A 49 -5.10 -11.00 2.47
C SER A 49 -5.62 -9.84 3.32
N MET A 50 -6.27 -8.86 2.70
CA MET A 50 -6.85 -7.72 3.41
C MET A 50 -8.02 -8.12 4.31
N ARG A 51 -8.87 -9.07 3.88
CA ARG A 51 -9.92 -9.63 4.75
C ARG A 51 -9.31 -10.24 6.01
N SER A 52 -8.30 -11.10 5.86
CA SER A 52 -7.63 -11.74 6.99
C SER A 52 -7.04 -10.71 7.96
N LEU A 53 -6.30 -9.71 7.43
CA LEU A 53 -5.70 -8.64 8.23
C LEU A 53 -6.76 -7.84 8.99
N LEU A 54 -7.73 -7.28 8.27
CA LEU A 54 -8.67 -6.31 8.84
C LEU A 54 -9.71 -6.95 9.75
N THR A 55 -10.24 -8.12 9.40
CA THR A 55 -11.19 -8.83 10.26
C THR A 55 -10.53 -9.31 11.54
N GLY A 56 -9.34 -9.91 11.44
CA GLY A 56 -8.58 -10.35 12.61
C GLY A 56 -8.20 -9.20 13.53
N TYR A 57 -7.75 -8.07 12.94
CA TYR A 57 -7.44 -6.87 13.70
C TYR A 57 -8.67 -6.27 14.38
N ALA A 58 -9.80 -6.12 13.66
CA ALA A 58 -11.03 -5.56 14.22
C ALA A 58 -11.55 -6.38 15.41
N GLY A 59 -11.53 -7.71 15.29
CA GLY A 59 -11.93 -8.59 16.38
C GLY A 59 -11.03 -8.46 17.62
N ALA A 60 -9.70 -8.41 17.42
CA ALA A 60 -8.75 -8.23 18.52
C ALA A 60 -8.87 -6.85 19.19
N PHE A 61 -9.02 -5.80 18.37
CA PHE A 61 -9.22 -4.44 18.85
C PHE A 61 -10.51 -4.32 19.67
N ASN A 62 -11.63 -4.83 19.16
CA ASN A 62 -12.91 -4.78 19.87
C ASN A 62 -12.85 -5.53 21.20
N ARG A 63 -12.23 -6.73 21.26
CA ARG A 63 -12.03 -7.44 22.51
C ARG A 63 -11.16 -6.66 23.51
N ARG A 64 -10.04 -6.10 23.06
CA ARG A 64 -9.11 -5.33 23.91
C ARG A 64 -9.76 -4.10 24.52
N HIS A 65 -10.63 -3.44 23.74
CA HIS A 65 -11.27 -2.19 24.14
C HIS A 65 -12.74 -2.35 24.57
N GLN A 66 -13.21 -3.60 24.78
CA GLN A 66 -14.57 -3.92 25.18
C GLN A 66 -15.63 -3.23 24.32
N ARG A 67 -15.42 -3.28 22.98
CA ARG A 67 -16.31 -2.65 21.99
C ARG A 67 -17.05 -3.69 21.17
N SER A 68 -18.24 -3.33 20.73
CA SER A 68 -19.03 -4.05 19.71
C SER A 68 -19.16 -3.21 18.42
N GLY A 69 -19.57 -3.84 17.34
CA GLY A 69 -19.84 -3.17 16.08
C GLY A 69 -18.59 -2.98 15.20
N HIS A 70 -18.77 -2.23 14.13
CA HIS A 70 -17.76 -2.04 13.10
C HIS A 70 -16.61 -1.16 13.60
N LEU A 71 -15.38 -1.57 13.32
CA LEU A 71 -14.18 -0.78 13.58
C LEU A 71 -13.83 0.10 12.38
N PHE A 72 -13.96 -0.42 11.17
CA PHE A 72 -13.68 0.29 9.93
C PHE A 72 -14.96 0.82 9.30
N GLN A 73 -14.95 2.08 8.88
CA GLN A 73 -16.11 2.72 8.23
C GLN A 73 -16.41 2.10 6.87
N ASN A 74 -15.34 1.76 6.12
CA ASN A 74 -15.42 1.25 4.75
C ASN A 74 -14.44 0.10 4.53
N ARG A 75 -14.55 -0.54 3.35
CA ARG A 75 -13.53 -1.45 2.85
C ARG A 75 -12.22 -0.69 2.61
N TYR A 76 -11.09 -1.41 2.57
CA TYR A 76 -9.82 -0.84 2.15
C TYR A 76 -9.95 -0.27 0.72
N LYS A 77 -9.22 0.81 0.47
CA LYS A 77 -9.01 1.35 -0.87
C LYS A 77 -7.70 0.81 -1.42
N SER A 78 -7.69 0.38 -2.66
CA SER A 78 -6.47 -0.07 -3.34
C SER A 78 -6.31 0.65 -4.68
N VAL A 79 -5.06 0.95 -5.00
CA VAL A 79 -4.63 1.50 -6.28
C VAL A 79 -3.58 0.54 -6.81
N VAL A 80 -3.74 0.06 -8.04
CA VAL A 80 -2.70 -0.70 -8.74
C VAL A 80 -1.66 0.27 -9.25
N VAL A 81 -0.39 -0.02 -9.01
CA VAL A 81 0.73 0.87 -9.30
C VAL A 81 1.65 0.21 -10.30
N GLU A 82 2.04 0.94 -11.34
CA GLU A 82 3.16 0.59 -12.20
C GLU A 82 4.45 0.69 -11.40
N GLU A 83 5.14 -0.44 -11.21
CA GLU A 83 6.18 -0.56 -10.17
C GLU A 83 7.36 0.37 -10.44
N GLU A 84 8.00 0.26 -11.61
CA GLU A 84 9.27 0.96 -11.87
C GLU A 84 9.22 2.48 -11.75
N PRO A 85 8.29 3.21 -12.39
CA PRO A 85 8.33 4.67 -12.33
C PRO A 85 7.86 5.25 -10.99
N TYR A 86 7.08 4.50 -10.19
CA TYR A 86 6.43 5.05 -9.00
C TYR A 86 6.94 4.47 -7.67
N LEU A 87 7.69 3.36 -7.68
CA LEU A 87 8.08 2.64 -6.47
C LEU A 87 8.73 3.55 -5.42
N LEU A 88 9.83 4.21 -5.78
CA LEU A 88 10.59 5.02 -4.82
C LEU A 88 9.83 6.27 -4.37
N GLU A 89 9.10 6.91 -5.27
CA GLU A 89 8.27 8.06 -4.94
C GLU A 89 7.15 7.69 -3.94
N LEU A 90 6.51 6.54 -4.12
CA LEU A 90 5.52 6.05 -3.19
C LEU A 90 6.11 5.63 -1.86
N VAL A 91 7.29 4.98 -1.86
CA VAL A 91 8.02 4.69 -0.63
C VAL A 91 8.28 5.97 0.15
N ARG A 92 8.84 7.01 -0.49
CA ARG A 92 9.06 8.33 0.11
C ARG A 92 7.77 8.95 0.60
N TYR A 93 6.74 8.95 -0.24
CA TYR A 93 5.44 9.51 0.09
C TYR A 93 4.83 8.86 1.34
N LEU A 94 4.76 7.53 1.37
CA LEU A 94 4.20 6.77 2.49
C LEU A 94 4.99 7.01 3.78
N HIS A 95 6.30 7.01 3.69
CA HIS A 95 7.16 7.16 4.85
C HIS A 95 7.17 8.58 5.43
N LEU A 96 6.86 9.60 4.63
CA LEU A 96 6.67 10.98 5.11
C LEU A 96 5.30 11.25 5.74
N ASN A 97 4.33 10.36 5.56
CA ASN A 97 2.97 10.60 6.09
C ASN A 97 2.92 10.81 7.62
N PRO A 98 3.66 10.10 8.47
CA PRO A 98 3.68 10.39 9.91
C PRO A 98 4.14 11.80 10.23
N LEU A 99 5.13 12.33 9.50
CA LEU A 99 5.61 13.71 9.65
C LEU A 99 4.56 14.71 9.14
N ARG A 100 3.99 14.47 7.96
CA ARG A 100 2.96 15.34 7.36
C ARG A 100 1.66 15.38 8.16
N ALA A 101 1.34 14.31 8.86
CA ALA A 101 0.17 14.22 9.74
C ALA A 101 0.43 14.75 11.16
N GLY A 102 1.62 15.28 11.44
CA GLY A 102 1.99 15.76 12.77
C GLY A 102 2.20 14.67 13.82
N GLY A 103 2.27 13.40 13.40
CA GLY A 103 2.54 12.26 14.28
C GLY A 103 3.98 12.23 14.82
N VAL A 104 4.89 12.87 14.13
CA VAL A 104 6.28 13.13 14.54
C VAL A 104 6.68 14.56 14.17
N ARG A 105 7.53 15.18 14.98
CA ARG A 105 7.87 16.60 14.84
C ARG A 105 8.88 16.92 13.74
N ASP A 106 9.80 15.99 13.45
CA ASP A 106 10.92 16.20 12.55
C ASP A 106 11.44 14.88 11.96
N LEU A 107 12.39 14.97 11.02
CA LEU A 107 13.00 13.81 10.38
C LEU A 107 13.75 12.91 11.37
N ARG A 108 14.38 13.45 12.43
CA ARG A 108 15.08 12.65 13.45
C ARG A 108 14.10 11.79 14.24
N ALA A 109 12.94 12.34 14.57
CA ALA A 109 11.85 11.59 15.21
C ALA A 109 11.28 10.54 14.26
N LEU A 110 11.12 10.86 12.97
CA LEU A 110 10.70 9.91 11.94
C LEU A 110 11.70 8.75 11.76
N ASP A 111 13.01 9.02 11.78
CA ASP A 111 14.06 8.01 11.68
C ASP A 111 13.92 6.89 12.74
N ARG A 112 13.33 7.20 13.89
CA ARG A 112 13.12 6.28 15.02
C ARG A 112 11.67 5.87 15.22
N TYR A 113 10.75 6.38 14.39
CA TYR A 113 9.33 6.10 14.54
C TYR A 113 9.03 4.62 14.26
N PRO A 114 8.58 3.85 15.28
CA PRO A 114 8.49 2.41 15.16
C PRO A 114 7.30 1.94 14.33
N TRP A 115 6.38 2.85 13.99
CA TRP A 115 5.13 2.53 13.31
C TRP A 115 5.16 2.92 11.84
N SER A 116 6.35 2.91 11.25
CA SER A 116 6.53 3.01 9.80
C SER A 116 7.73 2.18 9.32
N GLY A 117 7.70 1.81 8.04
CA GLY A 117 8.79 1.10 7.38
C GLY A 117 10.07 1.93 7.19
N HIS A 118 10.01 3.25 7.39
CA HIS A 118 11.16 4.14 7.29
C HIS A 118 12.27 3.76 8.28
N SER A 119 11.92 3.58 9.54
CA SER A 119 12.86 3.19 10.60
C SER A 119 13.52 1.84 10.34
N ALA A 120 12.80 0.91 9.69
CA ALA A 120 13.33 -0.38 9.30
C ALA A 120 14.33 -0.28 8.14
N LEU A 121 14.06 0.55 7.12
CA LEU A 121 15.00 0.83 6.03
C LEU A 121 16.31 1.44 6.56
N LEU A 122 16.22 2.31 7.57
CA LEU A 122 17.39 2.87 8.24
C LEU A 122 18.08 1.88 9.20
N GLY A 123 17.48 0.72 9.47
CA GLY A 123 18.00 -0.27 10.41
C GLY A 123 17.90 0.16 11.87
N ARG A 124 16.99 1.09 12.20
CA ARG A 124 16.75 1.57 13.57
C ARG A 124 15.80 0.66 14.33
N VAL A 125 14.73 0.20 13.65
CA VAL A 125 13.75 -0.74 14.20
C VAL A 125 13.73 -1.97 13.31
N PRO A 126 14.20 -3.14 13.78
CA PRO A 126 14.24 -4.34 12.96
C PRO A 126 12.84 -4.80 12.51
N ARG A 127 12.68 -4.98 11.20
CA ARG A 127 11.46 -5.59 10.59
C ARG A 127 11.92 -6.57 9.50
N PRO A 128 12.33 -7.78 9.87
CA PRO A 128 12.93 -8.74 8.91
C PRO A 128 11.95 -9.15 7.80
N TRP A 129 10.66 -9.02 8.03
CA TRP A 129 9.61 -9.30 7.05
C TRP A 129 9.44 -8.21 5.99
N GLN A 130 9.93 -6.97 6.22
CA GLN A 130 9.87 -5.91 5.21
C GLN A 130 10.95 -6.11 4.14
N ALA A 131 10.60 -5.92 2.88
CA ALA A 131 11.51 -6.06 1.74
C ALA A 131 12.53 -4.92 1.65
N THR A 132 13.30 -4.70 2.73
CA THR A 132 14.25 -3.59 2.86
C THR A 132 15.36 -3.63 1.82
N ARG A 133 15.85 -4.83 1.46
CA ARG A 133 16.91 -5.01 0.45
C ARG A 133 16.43 -4.58 -0.93
N ALA A 134 15.19 -4.88 -1.29
CA ALA A 134 14.62 -4.49 -2.58
C ALA A 134 14.64 -2.97 -2.74
N ILE A 135 14.25 -2.22 -1.71
CA ILE A 135 14.24 -0.75 -1.76
C ILE A 135 15.66 -0.17 -1.68
N LEU A 136 16.48 -0.65 -0.75
CA LEU A 136 17.83 -0.11 -0.55
C LEU A 136 18.76 -0.37 -1.75
N GLY A 137 18.52 -1.46 -2.50
CA GLY A 137 19.27 -1.79 -3.72
C GLY A 137 19.21 -0.71 -4.80
N HIS A 138 18.14 0.08 -4.86
CA HIS A 138 18.03 1.22 -5.79
C HIS A 138 18.95 2.40 -5.43
N PHE A 139 19.50 2.46 -4.22
CA PHE A 139 20.33 3.57 -3.75
C PHE A 139 21.81 3.28 -3.80
N ALA A 140 22.26 2.10 -3.38
CA ALA A 140 23.64 1.67 -3.45
C ALA A 140 23.81 0.18 -3.15
N ALA A 141 24.91 -0.42 -3.62
CA ALA A 141 25.25 -1.82 -3.32
C ALA A 141 25.58 -2.06 -1.83
N ARG A 142 26.31 -1.13 -1.19
CA ARG A 142 26.63 -1.22 0.24
C ARG A 142 25.47 -0.69 1.09
N VAL A 143 24.93 -1.52 1.98
CA VAL A 143 23.76 -1.19 2.83
C VAL A 143 23.94 0.11 3.62
N ALA A 144 25.10 0.36 4.21
CA ALA A 144 25.35 1.60 4.97
C ALA A 144 25.23 2.84 4.08
N ARG A 145 25.80 2.80 2.86
CA ARG A 145 25.68 3.89 1.88
C ARG A 145 24.25 4.03 1.37
N ALA A 146 23.57 2.91 1.10
CA ALA A 146 22.18 2.90 0.67
C ALA A 146 21.24 3.55 1.68
N ARG A 147 21.43 3.28 2.98
CA ARG A 147 20.66 3.91 4.07
C ARG A 147 20.84 5.43 4.12
N GLY A 148 22.08 5.91 3.96
CA GLY A 148 22.36 7.34 3.89
C GLY A 148 21.71 8.02 2.69
N ALA A 149 21.86 7.43 1.50
CA ALA A 149 21.24 7.94 0.27
C ALA A 149 19.70 7.90 0.33
N TYR A 150 19.12 6.82 0.82
CA TYR A 150 17.68 6.72 1.07
C TYR A 150 17.18 7.80 2.04
N ARG A 151 17.89 8.02 3.16
CA ARG A 151 17.52 9.07 4.12
C ARG A 151 17.56 10.46 3.50
N ALA A 152 18.58 10.77 2.71
CA ALA A 152 18.69 12.02 1.96
C ALA A 152 17.55 12.18 0.95
N PHE A 153 17.20 11.11 0.22
CA PHE A 153 16.07 11.08 -0.70
C PHE A 153 14.73 11.37 0.02
N VAL A 154 14.49 10.79 1.20
CA VAL A 154 13.30 11.09 2.01
C VAL A 154 13.30 12.54 2.47
N ALA A 155 14.45 13.07 2.93
CA ALA A 155 14.58 14.46 3.36
C ALA A 155 14.19 15.46 2.25
N GLN A 156 14.61 15.21 1.01
CA GLN A 156 14.26 16.02 -0.17
C GLN A 156 12.74 16.05 -0.45
N GLY A 157 11.99 15.09 0.04
CA GLY A 157 10.54 15.04 -0.10
C GLY A 157 9.77 15.91 0.91
N ILE A 158 10.41 16.38 1.97
CA ILE A 158 9.75 17.17 3.02
C ILE A 158 9.16 18.49 2.45
N PRO A 159 9.91 19.31 1.71
CA PRO A 159 9.38 20.58 1.17
C PRO A 159 8.33 20.38 0.08
N GLN A 160 8.20 19.19 -0.49
CA GLN A 160 7.22 18.91 -1.55
C GLN A 160 5.76 18.90 -1.05
N GLY A 161 5.53 18.88 0.27
CA GLY A 161 4.20 18.92 0.85
C GLY A 161 3.33 17.70 0.48
N ARG A 162 2.03 17.92 0.40
CA ARG A 162 1.07 16.91 -0.02
C ARG A 162 1.17 16.70 -1.53
N ARG A 163 1.14 15.42 -1.94
CA ARG A 163 1.22 14.96 -3.33
C ARG A 163 -0.11 14.28 -3.71
N PRO A 164 -1.15 15.07 -4.10
CA PRO A 164 -2.47 14.52 -4.45
C PRO A 164 -2.40 13.48 -5.56
N GLU A 165 -1.47 13.65 -6.50
CA GLU A 165 -1.22 12.73 -7.61
C GLU A 165 -0.78 11.33 -7.17
N LEU A 166 -0.28 11.17 -5.94
CA LEU A 166 0.08 9.88 -5.37
C LEU A 166 -1.01 9.26 -4.47
N GLN A 167 -2.16 9.92 -4.31
CA GLN A 167 -3.20 9.51 -3.34
C GLN A 167 -4.36 8.70 -3.91
N GLY A 168 -4.41 8.40 -5.19
CA GLY A 168 -5.56 7.82 -5.89
C GLY A 168 -6.49 8.93 -6.40
N GLY A 169 -6.99 8.86 -7.59
CA GLY A 169 -7.83 9.85 -8.25
C GLY A 169 -7.55 9.93 -9.74
N GLY A 170 -7.95 8.92 -10.44
CA GLY A 170 -8.26 8.84 -11.84
C GLY A 170 -7.33 9.51 -12.84
N LEU A 171 -7.97 10.29 -13.65
CA LEU A 171 -7.42 10.91 -14.84
C LEU A 171 -6.12 11.72 -14.61
N VAL A 172 -6.04 12.44 -13.49
CA VAL A 172 -4.91 13.35 -13.20
C VAL A 172 -3.58 12.62 -13.06
N ARG A 173 -3.59 11.36 -12.63
CA ARG A 173 -2.36 10.60 -12.35
C ARG A 173 -1.87 9.79 -13.51
N SER A 174 -2.79 9.10 -14.16
CA SER A 174 -2.48 8.32 -15.36
C SER A 174 -1.95 9.20 -16.49
N LEU A 175 -2.11 10.52 -16.40
CA LEU A 175 -1.71 11.49 -17.42
C LEU A 175 -0.53 12.38 -17.00
N GLY A 176 0.11 12.11 -15.87
CA GLY A 176 1.27 12.91 -15.47
C GLY A 176 0.94 14.26 -14.81
N GLY A 177 -0.31 14.48 -14.37
CA GLY A 177 -0.69 15.65 -13.60
C GLY A 177 -1.72 16.59 -14.25
N TRP A 178 -2.06 17.67 -13.55
CA TRP A 178 -3.10 18.64 -13.96
C TRP A 178 -2.82 19.33 -15.29
N THR A 179 -1.57 19.57 -15.62
CA THR A 179 -1.17 20.21 -16.89
C THR A 179 -1.55 19.33 -18.10
N ALA A 180 -1.31 18.01 -17.97
CA ALA A 180 -1.69 17.05 -19.00
C ALA A 180 -3.21 16.92 -19.12
N VAL A 181 -3.95 16.93 -18.01
CA VAL A 181 -5.43 16.92 -18.01
C VAL A 181 -6.00 18.19 -18.65
N ALA A 182 -5.39 19.35 -18.40
CA ALA A 182 -5.81 20.62 -19.01
C ALA A 182 -5.59 20.62 -20.53
N ALA A 183 -4.51 19.98 -21.02
CA ALA A 183 -4.26 19.80 -22.44
C ALA A 183 -5.31 18.91 -23.11
N LEU A 184 -5.80 17.87 -22.43
CA LEU A 184 -6.82 16.95 -22.92
C LEU A 184 -8.22 17.57 -23.07
N ARG A 185 -8.54 18.55 -22.26
CA ARG A 185 -9.83 19.26 -22.39
C ARG A 185 -10.01 19.95 -23.73
N ARG A 186 -8.92 20.12 -24.50
CA ARG A 186 -8.92 20.72 -25.83
C ARG A 186 -9.02 19.69 -26.97
N GLY A 187 -8.84 18.39 -26.69
CA GLY A 187 -8.96 17.30 -27.66
C GLY A 187 -9.80 16.16 -27.08
N ARG A 188 -10.77 15.67 -27.84
CA ARG A 188 -11.69 14.58 -27.44
C ARG A 188 -11.06 13.19 -27.58
N GLU A 189 -9.80 13.01 -27.27
CA GLU A 189 -9.18 11.71 -27.32
C GLU A 189 -9.46 10.95 -26.03
N ALA A 190 -9.93 9.71 -26.17
CA ALA A 190 -10.22 8.82 -25.05
C ALA A 190 -8.90 8.26 -24.47
N TYR A 191 -8.37 8.90 -23.44
CA TYR A 191 -7.20 8.38 -22.73
C TYR A 191 -7.62 7.29 -21.74
N ALA A 192 -6.84 6.22 -21.71
CA ALA A 192 -7.02 5.16 -20.73
C ALA A 192 -6.63 5.66 -19.34
N ALA A 193 -7.61 5.99 -18.52
CA ALA A 193 -7.44 6.39 -17.11
C ALA A 193 -8.41 5.61 -16.22
N ASP A 194 -7.94 5.19 -15.05
CA ASP A 194 -8.75 4.52 -14.04
C ASP A 194 -8.34 5.03 -12.66
N GLU A 195 -9.32 5.39 -11.82
CA GLU A 195 -9.09 5.87 -10.45
C GLU A 195 -8.36 4.86 -9.56
N ARG A 196 -8.37 3.60 -9.95
CA ARG A 196 -7.76 2.48 -9.24
C ARG A 196 -6.37 2.14 -9.74
N VAL A 197 -5.85 2.85 -10.76
CA VAL A 197 -4.58 2.56 -11.40
C VAL A 197 -3.70 3.80 -11.42
N LEU A 198 -2.45 3.66 -11.00
CA LEU A 198 -1.38 4.65 -11.12
C LEU A 198 -0.33 4.11 -12.08
N GLY A 199 -0.32 4.60 -13.31
CA GLY A 199 0.59 4.15 -14.36
C GLY A 199 0.44 4.94 -15.63
N ALA A 200 1.31 4.68 -16.61
CA ALA A 200 1.22 5.23 -17.95
C ALA A 200 -0.07 4.72 -18.65
N PRO A 201 -0.60 5.45 -19.67
CA PRO A 201 -1.79 5.02 -20.41
C PRO A 201 -1.70 3.59 -20.96
N ALA A 202 -0.54 3.19 -21.48
CA ALA A 202 -0.30 1.84 -21.97
C ALA A 202 -0.43 0.78 -20.86
N PHE A 203 0.02 1.06 -19.64
CA PHE A 203 -0.11 0.18 -18.50
C PHE A 203 -1.59 0.05 -18.08
N VAL A 204 -2.34 1.15 -18.07
CA VAL A 204 -3.78 1.13 -17.76
C VAL A 204 -4.55 0.30 -18.77
N GLU A 205 -4.24 0.44 -20.05
CA GLU A 205 -4.88 -0.31 -21.13
C GLU A 205 -4.55 -1.80 -21.06
N ALA A 206 -3.29 -2.16 -20.83
CA ALA A 206 -2.87 -3.55 -20.64
C ALA A 206 -3.61 -4.22 -19.45
N LEU A 207 -3.81 -3.49 -18.34
CA LEU A 207 -4.58 -3.99 -17.20
C LEU A 207 -6.06 -4.18 -17.52
N ARG A 208 -6.66 -3.28 -18.29
CA ARG A 208 -8.07 -3.39 -18.72
C ARG A 208 -8.26 -4.62 -19.61
N GLN A 209 -7.38 -4.84 -20.57
CA GLN A 209 -7.42 -6.00 -21.44
C GLN A 209 -7.24 -7.30 -20.65
N ALA A 210 -6.29 -7.34 -19.71
CA ALA A 210 -6.10 -8.49 -18.83
C ALA A 210 -7.32 -8.77 -17.94
N ALA A 211 -7.98 -7.72 -17.44
CA ALA A 211 -9.20 -7.85 -16.62
C ALA A 211 -10.39 -8.35 -17.46
N ALA A 212 -10.56 -7.86 -18.69
CA ALA A 212 -11.59 -8.33 -19.61
C ALA A 212 -11.40 -9.81 -19.95
N ALA A 213 -10.19 -10.21 -20.34
CA ALA A 213 -9.85 -11.60 -20.62
C ALA A 213 -10.04 -12.55 -19.40
N ALA A 214 -9.81 -12.03 -18.20
CA ALA A 214 -10.07 -12.79 -16.96
C ALA A 214 -11.57 -12.92 -16.66
N ALA A 215 -12.38 -11.93 -17.01
CA ALA A 215 -13.84 -11.95 -16.84
C ALA A 215 -14.55 -12.91 -17.83
N GLU A 216 -14.00 -13.07 -19.02
CA GLU A 216 -14.51 -13.98 -20.05
C GLU A 216 -14.21 -15.46 -19.75
N ARG A 217 -13.30 -15.76 -18.84
CA ARG A 217 -13.05 -17.15 -18.41
C ARG A 217 -14.28 -17.67 -17.68
N PRO A 218 -14.91 -18.76 -18.17
CA PRO A 218 -16.08 -19.30 -17.51
C PRO A 218 -15.73 -19.66 -16.06
N LEU A 219 -16.49 -19.12 -15.12
CA LEU A 219 -16.45 -19.54 -13.72
C LEU A 219 -16.78 -21.05 -13.70
N LYS A 220 -15.78 -21.90 -13.58
CA LYS A 220 -15.99 -23.29 -13.20
C LYS A 220 -16.62 -23.28 -11.82
N ARG A 221 -17.94 -23.21 -11.75
CA ARG A 221 -18.67 -23.54 -10.53
C ARG A 221 -18.42 -25.05 -10.32
N PRO A 222 -17.94 -25.48 -9.13
CA PRO A 222 -17.99 -26.89 -8.81
C PRO A 222 -19.44 -27.33 -8.95
N ALA A 223 -19.69 -28.42 -9.68
CA ALA A 223 -21.03 -28.98 -9.78
C ALA A 223 -21.54 -29.18 -8.36
N LEU A 224 -22.75 -28.65 -8.08
CA LEU A 224 -23.46 -28.95 -6.86
C LEU A 224 -23.77 -30.46 -6.93
N LEU A 225 -23.05 -31.26 -6.19
CA LEU A 225 -23.45 -32.65 -5.96
C LEU A 225 -24.80 -32.62 -5.25
N PRO A 226 -25.83 -33.32 -5.78
CA PRO A 226 -27.10 -33.44 -5.10
C PRO A 226 -26.83 -34.17 -3.77
N VAL A 227 -27.15 -33.53 -2.65
CA VAL A 227 -27.24 -34.21 -1.36
C VAL A 227 -28.49 -35.08 -1.43
N LEU A 228 -28.32 -36.33 -1.76
CA LEU A 228 -29.37 -37.35 -1.58
C LEU A 228 -29.57 -37.53 -0.07
N GLY A 229 -30.67 -37.00 0.45
CA GLY A 229 -31.14 -37.27 1.78
C GLY A 229 -31.47 -38.77 1.89
N ALA A 230 -30.77 -39.47 2.78
CA ALA A 230 -31.24 -40.75 3.28
C ALA A 230 -32.26 -40.50 4.40
N VAL A 231 -33.40 -41.12 4.25
CA VAL A 231 -34.48 -41.23 5.24
C VAL A 231 -34.03 -42.01 6.45
#